data_f3ebac4143a945b0468feb4533f334b8
#
_entry.id   f3ebac4143a945b0468feb4533f334b8
#
_cell.length_a   1.000
_cell.length_b   1.000
_cell.length_c   1.000
_cell.angle_alpha   90.00
_cell.angle_beta   90.00
_cell.angle_gamma   90.00
#
_symmetry.space_group_name_H-M   'P 1'
#
loop_
_entity.id
_entity.type
_entity.pdbx_description
1 polymer ?
#
loop_
_entity_poly.entity_id
_entity_poly.type
_entity_poly.pdbx_seq_one_letter_code
_entity_poly.pdbx_strand_id
1 'polypeptide(L)' 'MGYDVAVGLLVELREVIGNAEFGWRIADLRAERRREPAFLERLATAGL' A
#
# COMPACT_ATOMS: atom_id res chain seq x y z
N MET A 1 -3.34 -1.41 -15.78
CA MET A 1 -3.41 -0.19 -15.00
C MET A 1 -3.91 -0.50 -13.60
N GLY A 2 -4.48 0.39 -12.97
CA GLY A 2 -5.06 0.12 -11.69
C GLY A 2 -4.03 -0.06 -10.59
N TYR A 3 -3.95 -1.26 -10.07
CA TYR A 3 -3.17 -1.51 -8.88
C TYR A 3 -1.68 -1.21 -9.03
N ASP A 4 -1.10 -1.43 -10.19
CA ASP A 4 0.33 -1.21 -10.37
C ASP A 4 0.71 0.26 -10.16
N VAL A 5 -0.11 1.16 -10.68
CA VAL A 5 0.11 2.60 -10.52
C VAL A 5 -0.08 2.99 -9.04
N ALA A 6 -1.14 2.50 -8.43
CA ALA A 6 -1.42 2.81 -7.03
C ALA A 6 -0.30 2.31 -6.11
N VAL A 7 0.16 1.08 -6.32
CA VAL A 7 1.23 0.50 -5.53
C VAL A 7 2.54 1.28 -5.72
N GLY A 8 2.83 1.69 -6.95
CA GLY A 8 4.02 2.51 -7.23
C GLY A 8 3.99 3.82 -6.47
N LEU A 9 2.83 4.48 -6.43
CA LEU A 9 2.67 5.72 -5.69
C LEU A 9 2.85 5.51 -4.19
N LEU A 10 2.38 4.39 -3.67
CA LEU A 10 2.54 4.06 -2.27
C LEU A 10 4.01 3.84 -1.90
N VAL A 11 4.77 3.20 -2.78
CA VAL A 11 6.19 3.01 -2.55
C VAL A 11 6.91 4.36 -2.46
N GLU A 12 6.58 5.27 -3.36
CA GLU A 12 7.16 6.61 -3.34
C GLU A 12 6.76 7.35 -2.06
N LEU A 13 5.51 7.24 -1.65
CA LEU A 13 5.04 7.87 -0.43
C LEU A 13 5.82 7.37 0.78
N ARG A 14 6.07 6.06 0.85
CA ARG A 14 6.84 5.48 1.94
C ARG A 14 8.21 6.12 2.06
N GLU A 15 8.85 6.40 0.94
CA GLU A 15 10.17 7.00 0.93
C GLU A 15 10.13 8.45 1.41
N VAL A 16 9.03 9.12 1.17
CA VAL A 16 8.88 10.53 1.56
C VAL A 16 8.54 10.67 3.04
N ILE A 17 7.58 9.91 3.55
CA ILE A 17 7.09 10.09 4.92
C ILE A 17 7.77 9.18 5.93
N GLY A 18 8.52 8.19 5.47
CA GLY A 18 9.22 7.25 6.35
C GLY A 18 8.40 6.04 6.72
N ASN A 19 9.08 4.99 7.18
CA ASN A 19 8.45 3.71 7.46
C ASN A 19 7.43 3.75 8.59
N ALA A 20 7.72 4.51 9.64
CA ALA A 20 6.85 4.55 10.80
C ALA A 20 5.47 5.11 10.45
N GLU A 21 5.43 6.28 9.83
CA GLU A 21 4.16 6.88 9.45
C GLU A 21 3.49 6.11 8.33
N PHE A 22 4.27 5.60 7.40
CA PHE A 22 3.71 4.81 6.31
C PHE A 22 3.01 3.55 6.86
N GLY A 23 3.58 2.93 7.88
CA GLY A 23 2.98 1.75 8.51
C GLY A 23 1.56 2.01 8.99
N TRP A 24 1.30 3.17 9.56
CA TRP A 24 -0.04 3.55 9.99
C TRP A 24 -0.98 3.69 8.80
N ARG A 25 -0.52 4.38 7.77
CA ARG A 25 -1.35 4.63 6.59
C ARG A 25 -1.66 3.35 5.84
N ILE A 26 -0.69 2.46 5.72
CA ILE A 26 -0.92 1.22 5.01
C ILE A 26 -1.85 0.29 5.80
N ALA A 27 -1.79 0.32 7.13
CA ALA A 27 -2.69 -0.46 7.96
C ALA A 27 -4.13 -0.01 7.77
N ASP A 28 -4.36 1.30 7.74
CA ASP A 28 -5.69 1.85 7.47
C ASP A 28 -6.17 1.46 6.09
N LEU A 29 -5.30 1.56 5.09
CA LEU A 29 -5.65 1.21 3.73
C LEU A 29 -6.04 -0.26 3.61
N ARG A 30 -5.31 -1.14 4.27
CA ARG A 30 -5.63 -2.55 4.26
C ARG A 30 -6.97 -2.83 4.91
N ALA A 31 -7.27 -2.14 5.99
CA ALA A 31 -8.55 -2.30 6.67
C ALA A 31 -9.71 -1.85 5.78
N GLU A 32 -9.54 -0.72 5.08
CA GLU A 32 -10.56 -0.21 4.18
C GLU A 32 -10.74 -1.11 2.95
N ARG A 33 -9.66 -1.72 2.48
CA ARG A 33 -9.66 -2.52 1.26
C ARG A 33 -9.67 -4.02 1.51
N ARG A 34 -10.06 -4.43 2.69
CA ARG A 34 -10.05 -5.86 3.04
C ARG A 34 -10.91 -6.72 2.12
N ARG A 35 -11.83 -6.11 1.39
CA ARG A 35 -12.68 -6.82 0.43
C ARG A 35 -12.08 -6.90 -0.96
N GLU A 36 -10.86 -6.40 -1.11
CA GLU A 36 -10.15 -6.42 -2.39
C GLU A 36 -8.86 -7.24 -2.24
N PRO A 37 -8.98 -8.57 -2.18
CA PRO A 37 -7.80 -9.41 -1.94
C PRO A 37 -6.72 -9.28 -3.02
N ALA A 38 -7.10 -9.00 -4.25
CA ALA A 38 -6.12 -8.79 -5.30
C ALA A 38 -5.24 -7.58 -5.02
N PHE A 39 -5.83 -6.51 -4.50
CA PHE A 39 -5.08 -5.33 -4.14
C PHE A 39 -4.13 -5.59 -2.96
N LEU A 40 -4.63 -6.28 -1.94
CA LEU A 40 -3.81 -6.64 -0.77
C LEU A 40 -2.64 -7.53 -1.17
N GLU A 41 -2.86 -8.44 -2.09
CA GLU A 41 -1.82 -9.31 -2.59
C GLU A 41 -0.73 -8.52 -3.32
N ARG A 42 -1.14 -7.52 -4.10
CA ARG A 42 -0.18 -6.63 -4.77
C ARG A 42 0.64 -5.84 -3.77
N LEU A 43 0.02 -5.38 -2.70
CA LEU A 43 0.73 -4.68 -1.64
C LEU A 43 1.79 -5.58 -1.01
N ALA A 44 1.43 -6.81 -0.71
CA ALA A 44 2.35 -7.78 -0.13
C ALA A 44 3.52 -8.06 -1.06
N THR A 45 3.25 -8.21 -2.36
CA THR A 45 4.28 -8.46 -3.36
C THR A 45 5.26 -7.30 -3.45
N ALA A 46 4.79 -6.08 -3.25
CA ALA A 46 5.63 -4.90 -3.28
C ALA A 46 6.36 -4.65 -1.95
N GLY A 47 6.15 -5.49 -0.95
CA GLY A 47 6.78 -5.32 0.34
C GLY A 47 6.08 -4.30 1.24
N LEU A 48 4.87 -3.97 0.90
CA LEU A 48 4.05 -3.04 1.69
C LEU A 48 3.11 -3.82 2.58
#